data_e4359513b5c054c0dfb39642ae67edcb
#
_entry.id   e4359513b5c054c0dfb39642ae67edcb
#
_cell.length_a   1.000
_cell.length_b   1.000
_cell.length_c   1.000
_cell.angle_alpha   90.00
_cell.angle_beta   90.00
_cell.angle_gamma   90.00
#
_symmetry.space_group_name_H-M   'P 1'
#
loop_
_entity.id
_entity.type
_entity.pdbx_description
1 polymer ?
#
loop_
_entity_poly.entity_id
_entity_poly.type
_entity_poly.pdbx_seq_one_letter_code
_entity_poly.pdbx_strand_id
1 'polypeptide(L)'
;MNANTRVTTAIGVLRCGMRQGLIDLRNSMTGGTMVSLMTIPVMLIVVFFLDPGQKTDSGFTLTGMGYSFPGLLGFGLVIGGFAGVAGEILAEKEDGSLVRMKAVPRGITGYVVGKTFYQCVANMLCFLVSLAVGALALGGLVPSEPLRWLAAFGWCALGLVCSIPIGAVIGCLISSSVALVIPIVFLYGLMIISGIFSPVVGMAGWVQAIAKAFPVYWLGLGMRSAFLPGQAVALEAGESWHTLESLAVLGAWAAAGLVLAPILMRKMIRGVSGSSVAAARERFLARGY
;
A
#
# COMPACT_ATOMS: atom_id res chain seq x y z
N MET A 1 19.19 -32.52 -12.66
CA MET A 1 19.08 -31.12 -13.11
C MET A 1 20.07 -30.32 -12.28
N ASN A 2 21.20 -29.90 -12.90
CA ASN A 2 22.35 -29.29 -12.24
C ASN A 2 21.99 -27.95 -11.58
N ALA A 3 22.65 -27.60 -10.47
CA ALA A 3 22.44 -26.34 -9.74
C ALA A 3 22.55 -25.11 -10.66
N ASN A 4 23.50 -25.10 -11.59
CA ASN A 4 23.68 -24.06 -12.59
C ASN A 4 22.45 -23.87 -13.50
N THR A 5 21.77 -24.96 -13.90
CA THR A 5 20.56 -24.87 -14.73
C THR A 5 19.38 -24.30 -13.95
N ARG A 6 19.30 -24.50 -12.64
CA ARG A 6 18.27 -23.92 -11.77
C ARG A 6 18.49 -22.42 -11.58
N VAL A 7 19.73 -22.00 -11.39
CA VAL A 7 20.10 -20.58 -11.20
C VAL A 7 19.86 -19.78 -12.49
N THR A 8 20.33 -20.25 -13.64
CA THR A 8 20.10 -19.59 -14.94
C THR A 8 18.61 -19.48 -15.28
N THR A 9 17.82 -20.48 -14.91
CA THR A 9 16.35 -20.45 -15.12
C THR A 9 15.65 -19.50 -14.15
N ALA A 10 16.12 -19.37 -12.91
CA ALA A 10 15.56 -18.44 -11.92
C ALA A 10 15.85 -16.99 -12.33
N ILE A 11 17.08 -16.69 -12.76
CA ILE A 11 17.47 -15.37 -13.28
C ILE A 11 16.64 -15.01 -14.52
N GLY A 12 16.41 -15.96 -15.42
CA GLY A 12 15.56 -15.76 -16.61
C GLY A 12 14.12 -15.39 -16.26
N VAL A 13 13.51 -16.07 -15.27
CA VAL A 13 12.15 -15.75 -14.78
C VAL A 13 12.11 -14.37 -14.14
N LEU A 14 13.12 -14.02 -13.33
CA LEU A 14 13.22 -12.73 -12.68
C LEU A 14 13.33 -11.59 -13.71
N ARG A 15 14.21 -11.75 -14.69
CA ARG A 15 14.41 -10.77 -15.76
C ARG A 15 13.15 -10.58 -16.62
N CYS A 16 12.48 -11.68 -16.96
CA CYS A 16 11.23 -11.64 -17.71
C CYS A 16 10.12 -10.94 -16.91
N GLY A 17 9.96 -11.28 -15.63
CA GLY A 17 9.00 -10.65 -14.73
C GLY A 17 9.26 -9.14 -14.56
N MET A 18 10.51 -8.74 -14.33
CA MET A 18 10.88 -7.31 -14.22
C MET A 18 10.59 -6.55 -15.53
N ARG A 19 10.89 -7.15 -16.71
CA ARG A 19 10.58 -6.54 -18.00
C ARG A 19 9.07 -6.35 -18.18
N GLN A 20 8.27 -7.34 -17.78
CA GLN A 20 6.81 -7.23 -17.80
C GLN A 20 6.33 -6.13 -16.85
N GLY A 21 6.85 -6.07 -15.62
CA GLY A 21 6.52 -5.00 -14.67
C GLY A 21 6.86 -3.60 -15.19
N LEU A 22 7.95 -3.42 -15.94
CA LEU A 22 8.28 -2.15 -16.60
C LEU A 22 7.29 -1.80 -17.72
N ILE A 23 6.83 -2.79 -18.49
CA ILE A 23 5.81 -2.59 -19.52
C ILE A 23 4.48 -2.19 -18.86
N ASP A 24 4.09 -2.88 -17.78
CA ASP A 24 2.89 -2.57 -17.00
C ASP A 24 2.98 -1.15 -16.44
N LEU A 25 4.13 -0.74 -15.91
CA LEU A 25 4.36 0.63 -15.42
C LEU A 25 4.17 1.66 -16.55
N ARG A 26 4.74 1.41 -17.72
CA ARG A 26 4.60 2.31 -18.87
C ARG A 26 3.14 2.42 -19.34
N ASN A 27 2.44 1.30 -19.41
CA ASN A 27 1.02 1.28 -19.81
C ASN A 27 0.13 1.96 -18.78
N SER A 28 0.45 1.83 -17.51
CA SER A 28 -0.28 2.42 -16.39
C SER A 28 -0.12 3.95 -16.32
N MET A 29 1.02 4.47 -16.77
CA MET A 29 1.26 5.91 -16.91
C MET A 29 0.32 6.61 -17.92
N THR A 30 -0.28 5.86 -18.84
CA THR A 30 -1.20 6.37 -19.87
C THR A 30 -2.69 6.15 -19.56
N GLY A 31 -3.03 5.51 -18.43
CA GLY A 31 -4.38 5.09 -18.09
C GLY A 31 -4.86 5.51 -16.70
N GLY A 32 -5.95 4.91 -16.23
CA GLY A 32 -6.61 5.20 -14.95
C GLY A 32 -5.74 5.04 -13.70
N THR A 33 -4.59 4.41 -13.79
CA THR A 33 -3.63 4.25 -12.69
C THR A 33 -2.97 5.58 -12.31
N MET A 34 -2.89 6.55 -13.24
CA MET A 34 -2.48 7.92 -12.92
C MET A 34 -3.42 8.56 -11.90
N VAL A 35 -4.72 8.26 -11.97
CA VAL A 35 -5.70 8.75 -11.01
C VAL A 35 -5.42 8.20 -9.62
N SER A 36 -5.12 6.90 -9.50
CA SER A 36 -4.79 6.29 -8.20
C SER A 36 -3.45 6.78 -7.64
N LEU A 37 -2.45 7.03 -8.48
CA LEU A 37 -1.18 7.63 -8.08
C LEU A 37 -1.35 9.07 -7.55
N MET A 38 -2.33 9.81 -8.07
CA MET A 38 -2.59 11.19 -7.65
C MET A 38 -3.52 11.29 -6.43
N THR A 39 -4.16 10.20 -5.98
CA THR A 39 -5.12 10.25 -4.87
C THR A 39 -4.51 10.82 -3.59
N ILE A 40 -3.32 10.35 -3.18
CA ILE A 40 -2.66 10.85 -1.97
C ILE A 40 -2.11 12.26 -2.13
N PRO A 41 -1.37 12.61 -3.21
CA PRO A 41 -0.98 14.00 -3.45
C PRO A 41 -2.17 14.99 -3.45
N VAL A 42 -3.27 14.62 -4.11
CA VAL A 42 -4.50 15.45 -4.13
C VAL A 42 -5.12 15.55 -2.74
N MET A 43 -5.19 14.44 -2.00
CA MET A 43 -5.68 14.42 -0.64
C MET A 43 -4.83 15.32 0.29
N LEU A 44 -3.51 15.31 0.13
CA LEU A 44 -2.61 16.22 0.85
C LEU A 44 -2.93 17.67 0.56
N ILE A 45 -3.14 18.03 -0.71
CA ILE A 45 -3.52 19.39 -1.12
C ILE A 45 -4.87 19.77 -0.49
N VAL A 46 -5.87 18.89 -0.57
CA VAL A 46 -7.21 19.15 0.01
C VAL A 46 -7.12 19.37 1.53
N VAL A 47 -6.40 18.52 2.26
CA VAL A 47 -6.22 18.64 3.71
C VAL A 47 -5.49 19.95 4.05
N PHE A 48 -4.48 20.34 3.26
CA PHE A 48 -3.76 21.61 3.43
C PHE A 48 -4.69 22.83 3.33
N PHE A 49 -5.64 22.82 2.39
CA PHE A 49 -6.59 23.93 2.24
C PHE A 49 -7.71 23.92 3.29
N LEU A 50 -8.07 22.76 3.85
CA LEU A 50 -9.14 22.63 4.86
C LEU A 50 -8.67 22.92 6.28
N ASP A 51 -7.38 22.70 6.59
CA ASP A 51 -6.81 22.91 7.92
C ASP A 51 -5.56 23.81 7.86
N PRO A 52 -5.73 25.15 7.82
CA PRO A 52 -4.61 26.07 7.74
C PRO A 52 -3.77 26.21 9.02
N GLY A 53 -3.99 25.37 10.02
CA GLY A 53 -3.12 25.22 11.18
C GLY A 53 -3.78 25.44 12.54
N GLN A 54 -3.74 24.43 13.40
CA GLN A 54 -4.03 24.54 14.83
C GLN A 54 -2.74 24.86 15.59
N LYS A 55 -2.79 25.91 16.42
CA LYS A 55 -1.72 26.21 17.37
C LYS A 55 -1.86 25.26 18.56
N THR A 56 -0.84 24.46 18.83
CA THR A 56 -0.80 23.59 20.01
C THR A 56 -0.26 24.37 21.20
N ASP A 57 -0.86 24.26 22.39
CA ASP A 57 -0.51 24.97 23.62
C ASP A 57 0.90 24.67 24.19
N SER A 58 1.63 23.75 23.60
CA SER A 58 2.96 23.31 24.06
C SER A 58 4.14 24.19 23.60
N GLY A 59 3.89 25.39 23.05
CA GLY A 59 4.97 26.27 22.54
C GLY A 59 5.66 25.79 21.26
N PHE A 60 5.37 24.58 20.82
CA PHE A 60 5.80 23.99 19.57
C PHE A 60 4.65 24.06 18.56
N THR A 61 4.74 24.97 17.59
CA THR A 61 3.71 25.14 16.55
C THR A 61 3.86 24.02 15.50
N LEU A 62 3.28 22.87 15.79
CA LEU A 62 3.03 21.91 14.73
C LEU A 62 1.65 22.24 14.11
N THR A 63 1.62 22.61 12.84
CA THR A 63 0.35 22.74 12.13
C THR A 63 -0.32 21.36 12.08
N GLY A 64 -1.66 21.30 12.12
CA GLY A 64 -2.39 20.02 12.01
C GLY A 64 -1.94 19.22 10.78
N MET A 65 -1.65 19.92 9.69
CA MET A 65 -1.08 19.34 8.47
C MET A 65 0.34 18.78 8.68
N GLY A 66 1.18 19.45 9.48
CA GLY A 66 2.51 18.94 9.81
C GLY A 66 2.47 17.62 10.55
N TYR A 67 1.49 17.41 11.44
CA TYR A 67 1.25 16.16 12.13
C TYR A 67 0.70 15.07 11.19
N SER A 68 -0.27 15.45 10.34
CA SER A 68 -1.00 14.52 9.47
C SER A 68 -0.17 14.04 8.28
N PHE A 69 0.74 14.86 7.76
CA PHE A 69 1.50 14.59 6.55
C PHE A 69 2.26 13.25 6.57
N PRO A 70 3.10 12.94 7.59
CA PRO A 70 3.79 11.66 7.62
C PRO A 70 2.83 10.48 7.74
N GLY A 71 1.74 10.65 8.50
CA GLY A 71 0.68 9.63 8.63
C GLY A 71 0.01 9.33 7.30
N LEU A 72 -0.28 10.36 6.49
CA LEU A 72 -0.84 10.23 5.14
C LEU A 72 0.13 9.55 4.17
N LEU A 73 1.44 9.82 4.28
CA LEU A 73 2.45 9.07 3.51
C LEU A 73 2.40 7.58 3.84
N GLY A 74 2.32 7.23 5.12
CA GLY A 74 2.17 5.84 5.57
C GLY A 74 0.87 5.20 5.07
N PHE A 75 -0.25 5.91 5.18
CA PHE A 75 -1.54 5.44 4.66
C PHE A 75 -1.50 5.23 3.15
N GLY A 76 -0.84 6.12 2.41
CA GLY A 76 -0.65 6.01 0.96
C GLY A 76 0.02 4.70 0.54
N LEU A 77 1.03 4.25 1.29
CA LEU A 77 1.68 2.97 1.06
C LEU A 77 0.75 1.78 1.35
N VAL A 78 -0.06 1.87 2.41
CA VAL A 78 -1.02 0.81 2.74
C VAL A 78 -2.11 0.72 1.69
N ILE A 79 -2.79 1.82 1.36
CA ILE A 79 -3.89 1.81 0.40
C ILE A 79 -3.42 1.49 -1.01
N GLY A 80 -2.27 2.01 -1.43
CA GLY A 80 -1.67 1.75 -2.73
C GLY A 80 -1.26 0.28 -2.89
N GLY A 81 -0.57 -0.29 -1.91
CA GLY A 81 -0.21 -1.71 -1.92
C GLY A 81 -1.42 -2.64 -1.83
N PHE A 82 -2.39 -2.30 -1.01
CA PHE A 82 -3.59 -3.09 -0.80
C PHE A 82 -4.56 -3.00 -1.99
N ALA A 83 -5.09 -1.81 -2.27
CA ALA A 83 -6.10 -1.60 -3.29
C ALA A 83 -5.55 -1.76 -4.71
N GLY A 84 -4.30 -1.34 -4.95
CA GLY A 84 -3.63 -1.48 -6.22
C GLY A 84 -3.51 -2.96 -6.62
N VAL A 85 -2.91 -3.79 -5.76
CA VAL A 85 -2.75 -5.23 -6.06
C VAL A 85 -4.10 -5.95 -6.16
N ALA A 86 -5.03 -5.67 -5.24
CA ALA A 86 -6.34 -6.31 -5.26
C ALA A 86 -7.13 -5.94 -6.53
N GLY A 87 -7.11 -4.67 -6.92
CA GLY A 87 -7.77 -4.18 -8.13
C GLY A 87 -7.20 -4.80 -9.40
N GLU A 88 -5.87 -4.90 -9.50
CA GLU A 88 -5.21 -5.52 -10.64
C GLU A 88 -5.53 -7.01 -10.78
N ILE A 89 -5.47 -7.77 -9.68
CA ILE A 89 -5.85 -9.20 -9.69
C ILE A 89 -7.30 -9.36 -10.13
N LEU A 90 -8.19 -8.47 -9.72
CA LEU A 90 -9.59 -8.49 -10.15
C LEU A 90 -9.75 -8.18 -11.63
N ALA A 91 -9.11 -7.13 -12.13
CA ALA A 91 -9.12 -6.79 -13.55
C ALA A 91 -8.64 -7.96 -14.42
N GLU A 92 -7.57 -8.63 -14.00
CA GLU A 92 -7.01 -9.77 -14.70
C GLU A 92 -7.86 -11.06 -14.59
N LYS A 93 -8.69 -11.18 -13.55
CA LYS A 93 -9.73 -12.22 -13.49
C LYS A 93 -10.83 -11.94 -14.52
N GLU A 94 -11.22 -10.67 -14.66
CA GLU A 94 -12.33 -10.26 -15.54
C GLU A 94 -11.92 -10.34 -17.03
N ASP A 95 -10.68 -9.98 -17.38
CA ASP A 95 -10.18 -10.01 -18.75
C ASP A 95 -9.61 -11.37 -19.20
N GLY A 96 -9.48 -12.33 -18.26
CA GLY A 96 -9.03 -13.69 -18.54
C GLY A 96 -7.52 -13.83 -18.79
N SER A 97 -6.70 -12.81 -18.52
CA SER A 97 -5.24 -12.86 -18.69
C SER A 97 -4.60 -13.95 -17.84
N LEU A 98 -5.14 -14.22 -16.65
CA LEU A 98 -4.69 -15.31 -15.77
C LEU A 98 -4.79 -16.71 -16.40
N VAL A 99 -5.79 -16.95 -17.28
CA VAL A 99 -5.91 -18.22 -18.00
C VAL A 99 -4.79 -18.38 -19.01
N ARG A 100 -4.45 -17.32 -19.72
CA ARG A 100 -3.35 -17.32 -20.70
C ARG A 100 -2.00 -17.59 -20.03
N MET A 101 -1.79 -17.08 -18.83
CA MET A 101 -0.56 -17.30 -18.06
C MET A 101 -0.36 -18.76 -17.62
N LYS A 102 -1.43 -19.54 -17.45
CA LYS A 102 -1.34 -20.99 -17.17
C LYS A 102 -0.69 -21.79 -18.30
N ALA A 103 -0.86 -21.33 -19.55
CA ALA A 103 -0.33 -22.01 -20.72
C ALA A 103 1.20 -21.84 -20.89
N VAL A 104 1.80 -20.90 -20.16
CA VAL A 104 3.23 -20.60 -20.26
C VAL A 104 3.99 -21.30 -19.12
N PRO A 105 5.09 -22.04 -19.42
CA PRO A 105 5.92 -22.63 -18.39
C PRO A 105 6.44 -21.58 -17.41
N ARG A 106 6.16 -21.77 -16.12
CA ARG A 106 6.50 -20.83 -15.03
C ARG A 106 5.85 -19.43 -15.16
N GLY A 107 4.82 -19.27 -16.00
CA GLY A 107 4.14 -18.00 -16.22
C GLY A 107 3.61 -17.39 -14.93
N ILE A 108 3.08 -18.21 -14.00
CA ILE A 108 2.59 -17.76 -12.70
C ILE A 108 3.69 -17.11 -11.83
N THR A 109 4.88 -17.72 -11.78
CA THR A 109 5.99 -17.16 -11.00
C THR A 109 6.51 -15.86 -11.59
N GLY A 110 6.65 -15.81 -12.93
CA GLY A 110 7.03 -14.58 -13.64
C GLY A 110 6.02 -13.46 -13.44
N TYR A 111 4.74 -13.78 -13.48
CA TYR A 111 3.64 -12.87 -13.19
C TYR A 111 3.74 -12.26 -11.77
N VAL A 112 3.85 -13.11 -10.74
CA VAL A 112 3.95 -12.64 -9.35
C VAL A 112 5.14 -11.71 -9.16
N VAL A 113 6.31 -12.07 -9.70
CA VAL A 113 7.51 -11.24 -9.62
C VAL A 113 7.32 -9.92 -10.35
N GLY A 114 6.79 -9.95 -11.58
CA GLY A 114 6.55 -8.74 -12.37
C GLY A 114 5.56 -7.79 -11.70
N LYS A 115 4.48 -8.35 -11.16
CA LYS A 115 3.42 -7.58 -10.49
C LYS A 115 3.90 -6.97 -9.18
N THR A 116 4.64 -7.73 -8.37
CA THR A 116 5.24 -7.21 -7.14
C THR A 116 6.23 -6.09 -7.46
N PHE A 117 7.09 -6.27 -8.46
CA PHE A 117 8.04 -5.25 -8.90
C PHE A 117 7.33 -3.97 -9.37
N TYR A 118 6.34 -4.12 -10.26
CA TYR A 118 5.52 -3.00 -10.73
C TYR A 118 4.89 -2.24 -9.55
N GLN A 119 4.25 -2.96 -8.62
CA GLN A 119 3.56 -2.37 -7.50
C GLN A 119 4.52 -1.65 -6.52
N CYS A 120 5.72 -2.21 -6.29
CA CYS A 120 6.75 -1.53 -5.50
C CYS A 120 7.18 -0.22 -6.16
N VAL A 121 7.44 -0.23 -7.47
CA VAL A 121 7.87 0.97 -8.20
C VAL A 121 6.76 2.01 -8.24
N ALA A 122 5.53 1.62 -8.54
CA ALA A 122 4.38 2.52 -8.59
C ALA A 122 4.11 3.19 -7.24
N ASN A 123 4.12 2.42 -6.14
CA ASN A 123 3.95 2.99 -4.79
C ASN A 123 5.13 3.87 -4.37
N MET A 124 6.37 3.51 -4.73
CA MET A 124 7.53 4.36 -4.48
C MET A 124 7.43 5.68 -5.22
N LEU A 125 7.00 5.68 -6.47
CA LEU A 125 6.75 6.91 -7.23
C LEU A 125 5.66 7.76 -6.58
N CYS A 126 4.54 7.16 -6.16
CA CYS A 126 3.48 7.84 -5.43
C CYS A 126 3.99 8.46 -4.13
N PHE A 127 4.79 7.72 -3.36
CA PHE A 127 5.42 8.21 -2.14
C PHE A 127 6.33 9.42 -2.41
N LEU A 128 7.20 9.35 -3.43
CA LEU A 128 8.11 10.44 -3.80
C LEU A 128 7.35 11.68 -4.29
N VAL A 129 6.30 11.51 -5.10
CA VAL A 129 5.45 12.62 -5.55
C VAL A 129 4.72 13.26 -4.35
N SER A 130 4.15 12.44 -3.46
CA SER A 130 3.48 12.93 -2.24
C SER A 130 4.46 13.67 -1.33
N LEU A 131 5.68 13.15 -1.21
CA LEU A 131 6.75 13.78 -0.45
C LEU A 131 7.15 15.13 -1.05
N ALA A 132 7.30 15.21 -2.38
CA ALA A 132 7.61 16.46 -3.06
C ALA A 132 6.50 17.51 -2.88
N VAL A 133 5.23 17.11 -3.02
CA VAL A 133 4.07 18.00 -2.77
C VAL A 133 4.07 18.50 -1.33
N GLY A 134 4.28 17.60 -0.35
CA GLY A 134 4.33 17.97 1.07
C GLY A 134 5.51 18.90 1.40
N ALA A 135 6.69 18.65 0.83
CA ALA A 135 7.87 19.48 1.02
C ALA A 135 7.66 20.92 0.49
N LEU A 136 6.98 21.05 -0.67
CA LEU A 136 6.63 22.34 -1.26
C LEU A 136 5.56 23.08 -0.44
N ALA A 137 4.56 22.35 0.07
CA ALA A 137 3.45 22.93 0.81
C ALA A 137 3.84 23.33 2.25
N LEU A 138 4.68 22.54 2.91
CA LEU A 138 4.99 22.66 4.35
C LEU A 138 6.35 23.31 4.66
N GLY A 139 7.17 23.57 3.67
CA GLY A 139 8.38 24.42 3.72
C GLY A 139 9.45 24.11 4.77
N GLY A 140 9.27 23.13 5.66
CA GLY A 140 10.19 22.87 6.77
C GLY A 140 10.11 21.47 7.39
N LEU A 141 9.22 20.61 6.89
CA LEU A 141 9.01 19.26 7.42
C LEU A 141 9.93 18.20 6.80
N VAL A 142 10.88 18.60 5.98
CA VAL A 142 11.85 17.69 5.37
C VAL A 142 12.96 17.42 6.38
N PRO A 143 13.22 16.14 6.74
CA PRO A 143 14.29 15.83 7.67
C PRO A 143 15.65 16.32 7.17
N SER A 144 16.39 17.04 8.01
CA SER A 144 17.74 17.50 7.68
C SER A 144 18.80 16.40 7.89
N GLU A 145 18.49 15.38 8.71
CA GLU A 145 19.42 14.31 9.07
C GLU A 145 19.32 13.11 8.12
N PRO A 146 20.44 12.61 7.55
CA PRO A 146 20.42 11.45 6.65
C PRO A 146 19.83 10.17 7.30
N LEU A 147 20.03 10.00 8.61
CA LEU A 147 19.52 8.83 9.35
C LEU A 147 17.98 8.78 9.37
N ARG A 148 17.32 9.92 9.42
CA ARG A 148 15.86 10.01 9.37
C ARG A 148 15.30 9.63 7.99
N TRP A 149 16.03 9.97 6.93
CA TRP A 149 15.70 9.50 5.59
C TRP A 149 15.81 7.97 5.47
N LEU A 150 16.89 7.41 6.03
CA LEU A 150 17.04 5.96 6.07
C LEU A 150 15.88 5.29 6.82
N ALA A 151 15.46 5.87 7.96
CA ALA A 151 14.28 5.41 8.69
C ALA A 151 12.99 5.51 7.86
N ALA A 152 12.76 6.63 7.17
CA ALA A 152 11.59 6.84 6.31
C ALA A 152 11.51 5.80 5.17
N PHE A 153 12.64 5.56 4.48
CA PHE A 153 12.70 4.52 3.45
C PHE A 153 12.58 3.10 4.04
N GLY A 154 13.09 2.88 5.25
CA GLY A 154 12.90 1.61 5.99
C GLY A 154 11.42 1.35 6.28
N TRP A 155 10.69 2.34 6.78
CA TRP A 155 9.24 2.26 7.00
C TRP A 155 8.48 2.10 5.69
N CYS A 156 8.89 2.79 4.62
CA CYS A 156 8.33 2.62 3.28
C CYS A 156 8.48 1.17 2.80
N ALA A 157 9.67 0.60 2.89
CA ALA A 157 9.93 -0.79 2.49
C ALA A 157 9.09 -1.78 3.30
N LEU A 158 9.03 -1.61 4.63
CA LEU A 158 8.21 -2.46 5.50
C LEU A 158 6.72 -2.34 5.20
N GLY A 159 6.24 -1.12 4.94
CA GLY A 159 4.87 -0.84 4.52
C GLY A 159 4.50 -1.58 3.23
N LEU A 160 5.37 -1.59 2.24
CA LEU A 160 5.16 -2.33 0.98
C LEU A 160 5.18 -3.85 1.19
N VAL A 161 6.13 -4.35 1.99
CA VAL A 161 6.21 -5.79 2.32
C VAL A 161 4.97 -6.25 3.09
N CYS A 162 4.36 -5.38 3.89
CA CYS A 162 3.12 -5.65 4.61
C CYS A 162 1.90 -5.57 3.68
N SER A 163 1.72 -4.47 2.93
CA SER A 163 0.48 -4.15 2.23
C SER A 163 0.28 -4.94 0.93
N ILE A 164 1.34 -5.16 0.13
CA ILE A 164 1.26 -5.84 -1.17
C ILE A 164 0.74 -7.28 -1.03
N PRO A 165 1.28 -8.14 -0.13
CA PRO A 165 0.76 -9.50 0.02
C PRO A 165 -0.67 -9.55 0.57
N ILE A 166 -1.04 -8.63 1.45
CA ILE A 166 -2.41 -8.52 1.96
C ILE A 166 -3.37 -8.14 0.84
N GLY A 167 -2.98 -7.18 -0.01
CA GLY A 167 -3.73 -6.83 -1.21
C GLY A 167 -3.94 -8.03 -2.14
N ALA A 168 -2.91 -8.85 -2.33
CA ALA A 168 -3.02 -10.08 -3.10
C ALA A 168 -3.99 -11.10 -2.47
N VAL A 169 -3.98 -11.26 -1.14
CA VAL A 169 -4.94 -12.09 -0.40
C VAL A 169 -6.37 -11.63 -0.68
N ILE A 170 -6.64 -10.35 -0.52
CA ILE A 170 -7.98 -9.78 -0.75
C ILE A 170 -8.39 -9.89 -2.21
N GLY A 171 -7.51 -9.58 -3.15
CA GLY A 171 -7.76 -9.75 -4.59
C GLY A 171 -8.07 -11.20 -4.97
N CYS A 172 -7.48 -12.19 -4.28
CA CYS A 172 -7.83 -13.59 -4.49
C CYS A 172 -9.22 -13.97 -3.96
N LEU A 173 -9.64 -13.39 -2.83
CA LEU A 173 -10.89 -13.71 -2.16
C LEU A 173 -12.11 -13.04 -2.80
N ILE A 174 -11.94 -11.84 -3.33
CA ILE A 174 -13.03 -11.06 -3.92
C ILE A 174 -13.28 -11.50 -5.37
N SER A 175 -14.54 -11.53 -5.77
CA SER A 175 -14.98 -12.00 -7.09
C SER A 175 -15.47 -10.90 -8.03
N SER A 176 -15.60 -9.65 -7.56
CA SER A 176 -16.07 -8.52 -8.38
C SER A 176 -15.46 -7.21 -7.94
N SER A 177 -15.26 -6.31 -8.90
CA SER A 177 -14.71 -4.97 -8.65
C SER A 177 -15.59 -4.14 -7.70
N VAL A 178 -16.91 -4.36 -7.71
CA VAL A 178 -17.85 -3.71 -6.77
C VAL A 178 -17.61 -4.17 -5.33
N ALA A 179 -17.34 -5.45 -5.11
CA ALA A 179 -17.06 -5.97 -3.77
C ALA A 179 -15.74 -5.45 -3.18
N LEU A 180 -14.81 -4.96 -4.02
CA LEU A 180 -13.57 -4.33 -3.56
C LEU A 180 -13.80 -3.00 -2.84
N VAL A 181 -14.93 -2.33 -3.10
CA VAL A 181 -15.29 -1.08 -2.43
C VAL A 181 -15.38 -1.27 -0.91
N ILE A 182 -15.88 -2.42 -0.44
CA ILE A 182 -16.06 -2.69 1.00
C ILE A 182 -14.72 -2.61 1.77
N PRO A 183 -13.67 -3.39 1.42
CA PRO A 183 -12.39 -3.29 2.13
C PRO A 183 -11.68 -1.95 1.90
N ILE A 184 -11.92 -1.25 0.79
CA ILE A 184 -11.38 0.10 0.57
C ILE A 184 -12.03 1.10 1.54
N VAL A 185 -13.37 1.10 1.65
CA VAL A 185 -14.09 1.96 2.61
C VAL A 185 -13.67 1.64 4.04
N PHE A 186 -13.47 0.38 4.38
CA PHE A 186 -12.93 -0.03 5.68
C PHE A 186 -11.54 0.56 5.95
N LEU A 187 -10.63 0.55 4.96
CA LEU A 187 -9.30 1.17 5.10
C LEU A 187 -9.38 2.69 5.30
N TYR A 188 -10.29 3.38 4.60
CA TYR A 188 -10.51 4.81 4.84
C TYR A 188 -11.10 5.07 6.23
N GLY A 189 -11.98 4.20 6.72
CA GLY A 189 -12.46 4.24 8.10
C GLY A 189 -11.31 4.08 9.11
N LEU A 190 -10.41 3.12 8.88
CA LEU A 190 -9.20 2.94 9.68
C LEU A 190 -8.29 4.17 9.63
N MET A 191 -8.15 4.84 8.48
CA MET A 191 -7.37 6.07 8.35
C MET A 191 -7.83 7.15 9.35
N ILE A 192 -9.15 7.31 9.50
CA ILE A 192 -9.73 8.32 10.39
C ILE A 192 -9.40 8.01 11.86
N ILE A 193 -9.51 6.75 12.27
CA ILE A 193 -9.29 6.34 13.67
C ILE A 193 -7.84 5.99 13.99
N SER A 194 -6.95 5.93 13.01
CA SER A 194 -5.54 5.52 13.21
C SER A 194 -4.60 6.67 13.60
N GLY A 195 -5.13 7.77 14.11
CA GLY A 195 -4.27 8.85 14.60
C GLY A 195 -3.55 9.64 13.51
N ILE A 196 -4.02 9.60 12.27
CA ILE A 196 -3.40 10.33 11.15
C ILE A 196 -3.70 11.83 11.26
N PHE A 197 -4.95 12.18 11.58
CA PHE A 197 -5.40 13.58 11.67
C PHE A 197 -5.33 14.16 13.08
N SER A 198 -5.47 13.32 14.10
CA SER A 198 -5.43 13.71 15.51
C SER A 198 -4.84 12.61 16.36
N PRO A 199 -4.12 12.93 17.47
CA PRO A 199 -3.55 11.91 18.34
C PRO A 199 -4.60 10.91 18.85
N VAL A 200 -4.25 9.62 18.85
CA VAL A 200 -5.17 8.53 19.24
C VAL A 200 -5.49 8.58 20.74
N VAL A 201 -4.66 9.25 21.54
CA VAL A 201 -4.78 9.35 23.00
C VAL A 201 -6.13 9.93 23.44
N GLY A 202 -6.70 10.85 22.67
CA GLY A 202 -8.01 11.46 22.94
C GLY A 202 -9.22 10.61 22.57
N MET A 203 -9.02 9.44 21.94
CA MET A 203 -10.09 8.59 21.45
C MET A 203 -10.53 7.56 22.54
N ALA A 204 -11.76 7.03 22.41
CA ALA A 204 -12.26 5.99 23.30
C ALA A 204 -11.37 4.73 23.24
N GLY A 205 -11.20 4.02 24.36
CA GLY A 205 -10.26 2.89 24.46
C GLY A 205 -10.51 1.77 23.46
N TRP A 206 -11.77 1.48 23.12
CA TRP A 206 -12.11 0.49 22.09
C TRP A 206 -11.68 0.92 20.68
N VAL A 207 -11.74 2.23 20.36
CA VAL A 207 -11.25 2.79 19.08
C VAL A 207 -9.74 2.63 18.99
N GLN A 208 -9.03 2.95 20.08
CA GLN A 208 -7.58 2.76 20.16
C GLN A 208 -7.18 1.30 19.96
N ALA A 209 -7.94 0.35 20.56
CA ALA A 209 -7.68 -1.08 20.38
C ALA A 209 -7.84 -1.52 18.92
N ILE A 210 -8.89 -1.05 18.24
CA ILE A 210 -9.08 -1.31 16.79
C ILE A 210 -7.93 -0.69 15.98
N ALA A 211 -7.61 0.57 16.19
CA ALA A 211 -6.54 1.24 15.47
C ALA A 211 -5.20 0.48 15.58
N LYS A 212 -4.84 0.08 16.82
CA LYS A 212 -3.60 -0.66 17.11
C LYS A 212 -3.59 -2.10 16.59
N ALA A 213 -4.74 -2.69 16.24
CA ALA A 213 -4.79 -4.01 15.64
C ALA A 213 -4.35 -4.02 14.15
N PHE A 214 -4.44 -2.87 13.46
CA PHE A 214 -4.22 -2.77 12.01
C PHE A 214 -2.92 -2.04 11.65
N PRO A 215 -2.31 -2.34 10.49
CA PRO A 215 -1.01 -1.80 10.07
C PRO A 215 -1.03 -0.27 9.83
N VAL A 216 -2.19 0.33 9.57
CA VAL A 216 -2.33 1.76 9.25
C VAL A 216 -1.78 2.65 10.37
N TYR A 217 -2.16 2.37 11.63
CA TYR A 217 -1.68 3.10 12.81
C TYR A 217 -0.16 3.04 12.95
N TRP A 218 0.39 1.81 12.90
CA TRP A 218 1.81 1.56 13.16
C TRP A 218 2.72 2.12 12.06
N LEU A 219 2.28 2.04 10.79
CA LEU A 219 3.03 2.64 9.70
C LEU A 219 2.96 4.16 9.75
N GLY A 220 1.79 4.73 10.11
CA GLY A 220 1.64 6.16 10.35
C GLY A 220 2.55 6.65 11.48
N LEU A 221 2.61 5.94 12.60
CA LEU A 221 3.48 6.22 13.74
C LEU A 221 4.97 6.13 13.35
N GLY A 222 5.36 5.08 12.60
CA GLY A 222 6.70 4.92 12.07
C GLY A 222 7.12 6.08 11.16
N MET A 223 6.24 6.51 10.25
CA MET A 223 6.51 7.68 9.41
C MET A 223 6.63 8.96 10.24
N ARG A 224 5.77 9.16 11.25
CA ARG A 224 5.89 10.32 12.15
C ARG A 224 7.21 10.33 12.91
N SER A 225 7.70 9.19 13.37
CA SER A 225 9.01 9.07 14.03
C SER A 225 10.18 9.50 13.14
N ALA A 226 10.06 9.30 11.82
CA ALA A 226 11.09 9.69 10.85
C ALA A 226 11.03 11.17 10.47
N PHE A 227 9.82 11.74 10.34
CA PHE A 227 9.65 13.11 9.84
C PHE A 227 9.53 14.16 10.93
N LEU A 228 8.90 13.84 12.08
CA LEU A 228 8.65 14.81 13.12
C LEU A 228 9.86 14.98 14.05
N PRO A 229 10.06 16.18 14.63
CA PRO A 229 11.09 16.39 15.64
C PRO A 229 10.79 15.59 16.92
N GLY A 230 11.84 15.28 17.70
CA GLY A 230 11.70 14.43 18.89
C GLY A 230 10.69 14.92 19.93
N GLN A 231 10.45 16.22 20.00
CA GLN A 231 9.44 16.83 20.89
C GLN A 231 8.00 16.40 20.56
N ALA A 232 7.72 16.05 19.31
CA ALA A 232 6.40 15.59 18.87
C ALA A 232 5.98 14.23 19.50
N VAL A 233 6.91 13.51 20.11
CA VAL A 233 6.64 12.27 20.84
C VAL A 233 5.63 12.48 21.98
N ALA A 234 5.59 13.66 22.57
CA ALA A 234 4.63 14.00 23.65
C ALA A 234 3.16 13.96 23.18
N LEU A 235 2.90 13.99 21.88
CA LEU A 235 1.56 13.87 21.30
C LEU A 235 1.12 12.40 21.11
N GLU A 236 2.05 11.46 21.22
CA GLU A 236 1.77 10.04 20.98
C GLU A 236 1.44 9.30 22.29
N ALA A 237 0.77 8.17 22.16
CA ALA A 237 0.38 7.35 23.30
C ALA A 237 1.62 6.88 24.08
N GLY A 238 1.66 7.15 25.39
CA GLY A 238 2.79 6.76 26.25
C GLY A 238 4.10 7.52 25.96
N GLU A 239 4.03 8.68 25.29
CA GLU A 239 5.19 9.52 24.98
C GLU A 239 6.35 8.74 24.32
N SER A 240 6.01 7.77 23.47
CA SER A 240 6.98 6.88 22.83
C SER A 240 6.59 6.62 21.37
N TRP A 241 7.59 6.47 20.50
CA TRP A 241 7.39 6.07 19.11
C TRP A 241 7.08 4.58 18.94
N HIS A 242 7.09 3.80 20.00
CA HIS A 242 6.75 2.36 19.97
C HIS A 242 7.35 1.61 18.76
N THR A 243 8.62 1.88 18.45
CA THR A 243 9.29 1.37 17.24
C THR A 243 9.30 -0.15 17.17
N LEU A 244 9.57 -0.83 18.30
CA LEU A 244 9.60 -2.29 18.36
C LEU A 244 8.22 -2.90 18.16
N GLU A 245 7.19 -2.32 18.77
CA GLU A 245 5.81 -2.76 18.60
C GLU A 245 5.35 -2.53 17.15
N SER A 246 5.71 -1.38 16.55
CA SER A 246 5.44 -1.09 15.14
C SER A 246 6.08 -2.14 14.22
N LEU A 247 7.35 -2.49 14.45
CA LEU A 247 8.04 -3.53 13.71
C LEU A 247 7.39 -4.90 13.91
N ALA A 248 7.00 -5.24 15.15
CA ALA A 248 6.38 -6.52 15.46
C ALA A 248 5.00 -6.68 14.78
N VAL A 249 4.14 -5.66 14.87
CA VAL A 249 2.79 -5.72 14.26
C VAL A 249 2.88 -5.70 12.74
N LEU A 250 3.65 -4.79 12.15
CA LEU A 250 3.85 -4.77 10.70
C LEU A 250 4.51 -6.05 10.18
N GLY A 251 5.47 -6.58 10.93
CA GLY A 251 6.11 -7.87 10.64
C GLY A 251 5.13 -9.05 10.70
N ALA A 252 4.23 -9.08 11.68
CA ALA A 252 3.20 -10.11 11.80
C ALA A 252 2.21 -10.06 10.63
N TRP A 253 1.73 -8.88 10.24
CA TRP A 253 0.89 -8.69 9.07
C TRP A 253 1.60 -9.06 7.76
N ALA A 254 2.88 -8.68 7.62
CA ALA A 254 3.71 -9.07 6.48
C ALA A 254 3.88 -10.59 6.39
N ALA A 255 4.20 -11.25 7.50
CA ALA A 255 4.34 -12.70 7.56
C ALA A 255 3.01 -13.41 7.21
N ALA A 256 1.90 -12.97 7.77
CA ALA A 256 0.57 -13.49 7.44
C ALA A 256 0.26 -13.33 5.94
N GLY A 257 0.50 -12.15 5.38
CA GLY A 257 0.31 -11.89 3.96
C GLY A 257 1.20 -12.75 3.06
N LEU A 258 2.50 -12.83 3.37
CA LEU A 258 3.48 -13.62 2.59
C LEU A 258 3.19 -15.12 2.62
N VAL A 259 2.61 -15.64 3.70
CA VAL A 259 2.19 -17.06 3.80
C VAL A 259 0.88 -17.28 3.06
N LEU A 260 -0.12 -16.43 3.27
CA LEU A 260 -1.46 -16.62 2.73
C LEU A 260 -1.56 -16.31 1.24
N ALA A 261 -0.86 -15.28 0.74
CA ALA A 261 -0.96 -14.85 -0.65
C ALA A 261 -0.60 -15.97 -1.65
N PRO A 262 0.53 -16.69 -1.54
CA PRO A 262 0.86 -17.75 -2.49
C PRO A 262 -0.11 -18.93 -2.41
N ILE A 263 -0.66 -19.23 -1.22
CA ILE A 263 -1.62 -20.33 -1.02
C ILE A 263 -2.92 -20.00 -1.75
N LEU A 264 -3.48 -18.80 -1.49
CA LEU A 264 -4.74 -18.37 -2.07
C LEU A 264 -4.61 -18.11 -3.57
N MET A 265 -3.50 -17.54 -4.02
CA MET A 265 -3.23 -17.32 -5.44
C MET A 265 -3.17 -18.66 -6.21
N ARG A 266 -2.48 -19.67 -5.68
CA ARG A 266 -2.47 -21.01 -6.29
C ARG A 266 -3.87 -21.63 -6.34
N LYS A 267 -4.67 -21.49 -5.26
CA LYS A 267 -6.05 -21.98 -5.21
C LYS A 267 -6.92 -21.26 -6.24
N MET A 268 -6.85 -19.94 -6.29
CA MET A 268 -7.57 -19.11 -7.25
C MET A 268 -7.23 -19.51 -8.69
N ILE A 269 -5.95 -19.55 -9.04
CA ILE A 269 -5.50 -19.86 -10.40
C ILE A 269 -5.95 -21.26 -10.82
N ARG A 270 -5.95 -22.25 -9.92
CA ARG A 270 -6.47 -23.61 -10.24
C ARG A 270 -7.96 -23.58 -10.58
N GLY A 271 -8.75 -22.75 -9.91
CA GLY A 271 -10.19 -22.62 -10.11
C GLY A 271 -10.61 -21.83 -11.36
N VAL A 272 -9.74 -20.99 -11.91
CA VAL A 272 -10.06 -20.21 -13.12
C VAL A 272 -10.05 -21.12 -14.35
N SER A 273 -11.16 -21.20 -15.08
CA SER A 273 -11.34 -21.98 -16.31
C SER A 273 -11.84 -21.08 -17.44
N GLY A 274 -11.72 -21.54 -18.70
CA GLY A 274 -12.25 -20.79 -19.86
C GLY A 274 -13.75 -20.51 -19.78
N SER A 275 -14.52 -21.46 -19.21
CA SER A 275 -15.96 -21.27 -18.98
C SER A 275 -16.27 -20.20 -17.94
N SER A 276 -15.44 -20.07 -16.90
CA SER A 276 -15.62 -19.00 -15.89
C SER A 276 -15.36 -17.60 -16.46
N VAL A 277 -14.42 -17.49 -17.39
CA VAL A 277 -14.13 -16.22 -18.10
C VAL A 277 -15.27 -15.87 -19.06
N ALA A 278 -15.81 -16.84 -19.81
CA ALA A 278 -16.96 -16.63 -20.68
C ALA A 278 -18.19 -16.15 -19.88
N ALA A 279 -18.49 -16.80 -18.75
CA ALA A 279 -19.58 -16.39 -17.88
C ALA A 279 -19.36 -15.01 -17.21
N ALA A 280 -18.13 -14.60 -16.94
CA ALA A 280 -17.81 -13.26 -16.46
C ALA A 280 -18.02 -12.20 -17.53
N ARG A 281 -17.62 -12.50 -18.78
CA ARG A 281 -17.83 -11.63 -19.94
C ARG A 281 -19.32 -11.44 -20.28
N GLU A 282 -20.11 -12.51 -20.22
CA GLU A 282 -21.57 -12.43 -20.41
C GLU A 282 -22.24 -11.56 -19.36
N ARG A 283 -21.85 -11.70 -18.08
CA ARG A 283 -22.35 -10.85 -17.00
C ARG A 283 -21.97 -9.37 -17.18
N PHE A 284 -20.78 -9.09 -17.72
CA PHE A 284 -20.36 -7.74 -18.03
C PHE A 284 -21.20 -7.14 -19.16
N LEU A 285 -21.40 -7.87 -20.25
CA LEU A 285 -22.24 -7.45 -21.37
C LEU A 285 -23.71 -7.28 -20.98
N ALA A 286 -24.24 -8.14 -20.11
CA ALA A 286 -25.61 -8.05 -19.60
C ALA A 286 -25.87 -6.83 -18.70
N ARG A 287 -24.84 -6.15 -18.20
CA ARG A 287 -24.94 -4.92 -17.40
C ARG A 287 -25.01 -3.64 -18.21
N GLY A 288 -25.04 -3.72 -19.55
CA GLY A 288 -25.40 -2.61 -20.44
C GLY A 288 -24.33 -1.54 -20.63
N TYR A 289 -23.08 -1.95 -20.75
CA TYR A 289 -22.02 -1.13 -21.31
C TYR A 289 -21.69 -1.57 -22.72
#